data_f1a9bd65a9794fafcb99a9c9615908c9
#
_entry.id   f1a9bd65a9794fafcb99a9c9615908c9
#
_cell.length_a   1.000
_cell.length_b   1.000
_cell.length_c   1.000
_cell.angle_alpha   90.00
_cell.angle_beta   90.00
_cell.angle_gamma   90.00
#
_symmetry.space_group_name_H-M   'P 1'
#
loop_
_entity.id
_entity.type
_entity.pdbx_description
1 polymer ?
#
loop_
_entity_poly.entity_id
_entity_poly.type
_entity_poly.pdbx_seq_one_letter_code
_entity_poly.pdbx_strand_id
1 'polypeptide(L)'
;LDPILVTRHLHYSLPYRALFARMMRRDTVDRLIDALVVLLVRLHLVGFFWGDCSLSNTLFRRDAGAFAAYLVDAETGELQPKLSSGQRSHDLANAEINIAGELMDLQAGRLLDDSVDAIATAEKVVERYDSLWTELTSWEAFDVNDRWRIARRVERLNDLGFDVAELDIVTDIGGRTVRLQPKVVDPGHHSRRLLRLTGIDAQENQARRMLNDLDAYSAATDQQGEDEEIVAYHWVTDAYEPVLRVVPKELRGKLTGPEIYHEVLEHRWYLSEQ
;
A
#
# COMPACT_ATOMS: atom_id res chain seq x y z
N LEU A 1 29.98 -24.12 9.20
CA LEU A 1 28.88 -23.92 8.25
C LEU A 1 28.57 -22.44 8.24
N ASP A 2 28.68 -21.79 7.09
CA ASP A 2 28.32 -20.41 6.95
C ASP A 2 26.79 -20.25 7.06
N PRO A 3 26.26 -19.18 7.68
CA PRO A 3 24.83 -18.94 7.78
C PRO A 3 24.23 -18.72 6.39
N ILE A 4 23.07 -19.32 6.14
CA ILE A 4 22.34 -19.18 4.87
C ILE A 4 21.00 -18.50 5.18
N LEU A 5 20.71 -17.40 4.48
CA LEU A 5 19.41 -16.76 4.51
C LEU A 5 18.57 -17.27 3.33
N VAL A 6 17.38 -17.79 3.63
CA VAL A 6 16.42 -18.23 2.61
C VAL A 6 15.23 -17.26 2.64
N THR A 7 14.96 -16.59 1.53
CA THR A 7 13.84 -15.67 1.39
C THR A 7 12.84 -16.19 0.37
N ARG A 8 11.56 -15.82 0.52
CA ARG A 8 10.52 -16.13 -0.46
C ARG A 8 10.73 -15.27 -1.72
N HIS A 9 10.78 -15.90 -2.89
CA HIS A 9 10.84 -15.16 -4.15
C HIS A 9 9.58 -14.30 -4.35
N LEU A 10 9.77 -13.02 -4.66
CA LEU A 10 8.70 -12.07 -4.91
C LEU A 10 8.28 -12.11 -6.39
N HIS A 11 7.33 -12.99 -6.71
CA HIS A 11 6.84 -13.12 -8.09
C HIS A 11 6.21 -11.83 -8.60
N TYR A 12 6.37 -11.57 -9.91
CA TYR A 12 5.80 -10.38 -10.60
C TYR A 12 6.28 -9.04 -10.08
N SER A 13 7.38 -9.01 -9.34
CA SER A 13 8.02 -7.76 -8.95
C SER A 13 8.94 -7.26 -10.05
N LEU A 14 9.06 -5.94 -10.13
CA LEU A 14 9.91 -5.24 -11.09
C LEU A 14 10.83 -4.26 -10.37
N PRO A 15 12.12 -4.20 -10.74
CA PRO A 15 13.01 -3.16 -10.27
C PRO A 15 12.65 -1.80 -10.92
N TYR A 16 12.98 -0.71 -10.24
CA TYR A 16 12.69 0.64 -10.73
C TYR A 16 13.20 0.91 -12.14
N ARG A 17 14.40 0.41 -12.50
CA ARG A 17 14.96 0.57 -13.85
C ARG A 17 14.07 -0.01 -14.95
N ALA A 18 13.42 -1.14 -14.70
CA ALA A 18 12.49 -1.74 -15.65
C ALA A 18 11.18 -0.97 -15.76
N LEU A 19 10.78 -0.31 -14.67
CA LEU A 19 9.60 0.51 -14.60
C LEU A 19 9.83 1.88 -15.25
N PHE A 20 10.89 2.59 -14.90
CA PHE A 20 11.20 3.92 -15.42
C PHE A 20 11.71 3.90 -16.87
N ALA A 21 12.36 2.82 -17.35
CA ALA A 21 12.88 2.69 -18.70
C ALA A 21 11.83 2.60 -19.84
N ARG A 22 10.55 2.54 -19.50
CA ARG A 22 9.45 2.40 -20.47
C ARG A 22 8.63 3.68 -20.52
N MET A 23 9.12 4.79 -21.10
CA MET A 23 8.36 6.04 -21.32
C MET A 23 7.13 6.18 -20.41
N MET A 24 7.39 6.32 -19.12
CA MET A 24 6.31 6.33 -18.14
C MET A 24 5.50 7.61 -18.20
N ARG A 25 4.20 7.48 -18.04
CA ARG A 25 3.32 8.62 -17.77
C ARG A 25 3.69 9.22 -16.40
N ARG A 26 3.55 10.51 -16.24
CA ARG A 26 3.81 11.22 -14.97
C ARG A 26 3.01 10.62 -13.81
N ASP A 27 1.75 10.23 -14.05
CA ASP A 27 0.90 9.57 -13.06
C ASP A 27 1.47 8.23 -12.55
N THR A 28 2.22 7.49 -13.39
CA THR A 28 2.86 6.25 -12.96
C THR A 28 4.06 6.52 -12.05
N VAL A 29 4.85 7.56 -12.34
CA VAL A 29 5.94 7.99 -11.44
C VAL A 29 5.37 8.37 -10.08
N ASP A 30 4.31 9.17 -10.06
CA ASP A 30 3.65 9.59 -8.81
C ASP A 30 3.15 8.39 -7.99
N ARG A 31 2.56 7.36 -8.63
CA ARG A 31 2.12 6.12 -7.95
C ARG A 31 3.27 5.28 -7.40
N LEU A 32 4.44 5.27 -8.06
CA LEU A 32 5.63 4.58 -7.54
C LEU A 32 6.18 5.30 -6.30
N ILE A 33 6.20 6.62 -6.34
CA ILE A 33 6.59 7.44 -5.19
C ILE A 33 5.62 7.21 -4.02
N ASP A 34 4.31 7.17 -4.25
CA ASP A 34 3.32 6.85 -3.22
C ASP A 34 3.58 5.48 -2.58
N ALA A 35 3.86 4.46 -3.39
CA ALA A 35 4.17 3.12 -2.89
C ALA A 35 5.44 3.09 -2.02
N LEU A 36 6.49 3.83 -2.42
CA LEU A 36 7.73 3.95 -1.65
C LEU A 36 7.48 4.69 -0.33
N VAL A 37 6.72 5.77 -0.35
CA VAL A 37 6.34 6.54 0.85
C VAL A 37 5.58 5.66 1.84
N VAL A 38 4.61 4.88 1.38
CA VAL A 38 3.87 3.94 2.23
C VAL A 38 4.80 2.89 2.83
N LEU A 39 5.75 2.33 2.04
CA LEU A 39 6.75 1.40 2.56
C LEU A 39 7.59 2.05 3.66
N LEU A 40 8.13 3.24 3.42
CA LEU A 40 9.01 3.93 4.36
C LEU A 40 8.28 4.29 5.67
N VAL A 41 7.04 4.76 5.57
CA VAL A 41 6.20 5.01 6.75
C VAL A 41 5.96 3.73 7.55
N ARG A 42 5.65 2.61 6.89
CA ARG A 42 5.46 1.30 7.54
C ARG A 42 6.72 0.84 8.27
N LEU A 43 7.89 0.96 7.64
CA LEU A 43 9.17 0.62 8.25
C LEU A 43 9.44 1.47 9.50
N HIS A 44 9.22 2.77 9.41
CA HIS A 44 9.44 3.68 10.54
C HIS A 44 8.43 3.46 11.69
N LEU A 45 7.18 3.11 11.39
CA LEU A 45 6.18 2.79 12.43
C LEU A 45 6.55 1.56 13.25
N VAL A 46 7.16 0.55 12.63
CA VAL A 46 7.64 -0.64 13.35
C VAL A 46 9.03 -0.45 13.97
N GLY A 47 9.63 0.72 13.85
CA GLY A 47 10.94 1.03 14.41
C GLY A 47 12.12 0.61 13.54
N PHE A 48 11.90 0.31 12.27
CA PHE A 48 12.98 -0.07 11.36
C PHE A 48 13.60 1.17 10.72
N PHE A 49 14.88 1.43 11.06
CA PHE A 49 15.73 2.42 10.40
C PHE A 49 16.38 1.77 9.18
N TRP A 50 16.19 2.32 7.99
CA TRP A 50 16.67 1.68 6.77
C TRP A 50 18.15 1.98 6.50
N GLY A 51 18.58 3.23 6.68
CA GLY A 51 19.97 3.66 6.50
C GLY A 51 20.39 3.87 5.05
N ASP A 52 19.84 3.15 4.08
CA ASP A 52 20.15 3.25 2.65
C ASP A 52 18.88 3.16 1.78
N CYS A 53 17.92 4.04 2.08
CA CYS A 53 16.68 4.12 1.31
C CYS A 53 16.95 4.59 -0.12
N SER A 54 16.63 3.73 -1.10
CA SER A 54 16.85 3.99 -2.52
C SER A 54 15.86 3.21 -3.39
N LEU A 55 15.72 3.60 -4.65
CA LEU A 55 14.93 2.86 -5.63
C LEU A 55 15.60 1.52 -6.01
N SER A 56 16.93 1.44 -5.97
CA SER A 56 17.69 0.21 -6.24
C SER A 56 17.39 -0.87 -5.22
N ASN A 57 17.16 -0.48 -3.97
CA ASN A 57 16.87 -1.38 -2.86
C ASN A 57 15.37 -1.63 -2.70
N THR A 58 14.59 -1.31 -3.75
CA THR A 58 13.13 -1.44 -3.77
C THR A 58 12.66 -2.23 -4.98
N LEU A 59 11.79 -3.21 -4.77
CA LEU A 59 11.01 -3.85 -5.82
C LEU A 59 9.55 -3.41 -5.75
N PHE A 60 8.92 -3.31 -6.91
CA PHE A 60 7.53 -2.89 -7.02
C PHE A 60 6.67 -4.01 -7.63
N ARG A 61 5.45 -4.17 -7.13
CA ARG A 61 4.41 -5.03 -7.71
C ARG A 61 3.18 -4.22 -8.02
N ARG A 62 2.43 -4.62 -9.04
CA ARG A 62 1.10 -4.05 -9.31
C ARG A 62 0.15 -4.34 -8.16
N ASP A 63 -0.71 -3.39 -7.85
CA ASP A 63 -1.69 -3.45 -6.79
C ASP A 63 -2.94 -2.66 -7.16
N ALA A 64 -3.77 -3.26 -8.04
CA ALA A 64 -5.06 -2.72 -8.44
C ALA A 64 -4.99 -1.26 -8.93
N GLY A 65 -4.19 -1.01 -9.96
CA GLY A 65 -3.99 0.32 -10.54
C GLY A 65 -2.98 1.21 -9.79
N ALA A 66 -2.51 0.76 -8.61
CA ALA A 66 -1.40 1.32 -7.85
C ALA A 66 -0.18 0.38 -7.87
N PHE A 67 0.76 0.63 -6.96
CA PHE A 67 1.90 -0.26 -6.71
C PHE A 67 2.05 -0.53 -5.22
N ALA A 68 2.57 -1.72 -4.90
CA ALA A 68 3.13 -2.05 -3.60
C ALA A 68 4.66 -2.09 -3.72
N ALA A 69 5.36 -1.45 -2.77
CA ALA A 69 6.81 -1.42 -2.70
C ALA A 69 7.33 -2.40 -1.64
N TYR A 70 8.48 -3.00 -1.91
CA TYR A 70 9.12 -3.99 -1.05
C TYR A 70 10.61 -3.67 -0.91
N LEU A 71 11.08 -3.62 0.33
CA LEU A 71 12.50 -3.58 0.66
C LEU A 71 13.16 -4.92 0.31
N VAL A 72 14.26 -4.91 -0.46
CA VAL A 72 14.98 -6.12 -0.86
C VAL A 72 16.41 -6.21 -0.36
N ASP A 73 16.96 -5.10 0.07
CA ASP A 73 18.27 -5.03 0.72
C ASP A 73 18.15 -4.34 2.08
N ALA A 74 18.31 -5.12 3.14
CA ALA A 74 18.16 -4.67 4.52
C ALA A 74 19.48 -4.73 5.30
N GLU A 75 20.62 -4.87 4.65
CA GLU A 75 21.91 -5.06 5.34
C GLU A 75 22.35 -3.86 6.18
N THR A 76 21.91 -2.65 5.78
CA THR A 76 22.16 -1.41 6.52
C THR A 76 21.06 -1.12 7.56
N GLY A 77 20.01 -1.93 7.57
CA GLY A 77 18.83 -1.70 8.39
C GLY A 77 19.00 -2.09 9.84
N GLU A 78 18.40 -1.31 10.73
CA GLU A 78 18.38 -1.57 12.16
C GLU A 78 16.97 -1.52 12.73
N LEU A 79 16.56 -2.56 13.46
CA LEU A 79 15.30 -2.58 14.18
C LEU A 79 15.48 -2.03 15.59
N GLN A 80 14.72 -1.00 15.92
CA GLN A 80 14.72 -0.33 17.21
C GLN A 80 13.31 -0.34 17.83
N PRO A 81 13.18 -0.21 19.15
CA PRO A 81 11.85 -0.15 19.77
C PRO A 81 10.99 1.01 19.26
N LYS A 82 11.63 2.13 18.90
CA LYS A 82 11.01 3.33 18.32
C LYS A 82 12.08 4.20 17.70
N LEU A 83 11.83 4.72 16.50
CA LEU A 83 12.72 5.70 15.88
C LEU A 83 12.49 7.11 16.45
N SER A 84 13.58 7.82 16.67
CA SER A 84 13.55 9.26 16.94
C SER A 84 13.20 10.04 15.65
N SER A 85 12.76 11.31 15.81
CA SER A 85 12.57 12.18 14.65
C SER A 85 13.84 12.39 13.85
N GLY A 86 15.01 12.48 14.54
CA GLY A 86 16.31 12.63 13.88
C GLY A 86 16.68 11.43 13.00
N GLN A 87 16.41 10.20 13.44
CA GLN A 87 16.65 9.01 12.64
C GLN A 87 15.76 8.96 11.40
N ARG A 88 14.45 9.25 11.55
CA ARG A 88 13.56 9.34 10.40
C ARG A 88 13.98 10.44 9.41
N SER A 89 14.36 11.62 9.91
CA SER A 89 14.86 12.69 9.05
C SER A 89 16.14 12.32 8.32
N HIS A 90 17.00 11.50 8.93
CA HIS A 90 18.21 11.00 8.29
C HIS A 90 17.87 10.02 7.15
N ASP A 91 16.95 9.07 7.37
CA ASP A 91 16.48 8.17 6.31
C ASP A 91 15.83 8.93 5.15
N LEU A 92 15.04 9.97 5.45
CA LEU A 92 14.42 10.81 4.43
C LEU A 92 15.46 11.60 3.62
N ALA A 93 16.48 12.16 4.28
CA ALA A 93 17.56 12.88 3.59
C ALA A 93 18.37 11.92 2.67
N ASN A 94 18.64 10.70 3.13
CA ASN A 94 19.27 9.67 2.30
C ASN A 94 18.38 9.28 1.11
N ALA A 95 17.08 9.07 1.35
CA ALA A 95 16.11 8.76 0.29
C ALA A 95 16.08 9.86 -0.78
N GLU A 96 16.02 11.13 -0.38
CA GLU A 96 16.01 12.26 -1.30
C GLU A 96 17.26 12.30 -2.18
N ILE A 97 18.46 12.18 -1.58
CA ILE A 97 19.72 12.21 -2.31
C ILE A 97 19.86 11.01 -3.25
N ASN A 98 19.58 9.79 -2.76
CA ASN A 98 19.73 8.56 -3.52
C ASN A 98 18.74 8.52 -4.70
N ILE A 99 17.48 8.85 -4.46
CA ILE A 99 16.44 8.85 -5.51
C ILE A 99 16.73 9.89 -6.58
N ALA A 100 17.13 11.12 -6.20
CA ALA A 100 17.51 12.14 -7.16
C ALA A 100 18.68 11.66 -8.02
N GLY A 101 19.73 11.11 -7.42
CA GLY A 101 20.89 10.55 -8.14
C GLY A 101 20.51 9.44 -9.09
N GLU A 102 19.71 8.48 -8.65
CA GLU A 102 19.26 7.34 -9.46
C GLU A 102 18.38 7.78 -10.64
N LEU A 103 17.51 8.78 -10.46
CA LEU A 103 16.71 9.35 -11.56
C LEU A 103 17.58 10.11 -12.56
N MET A 104 18.58 10.88 -12.09
CA MET A 104 19.56 11.54 -12.97
C MET A 104 20.39 10.53 -13.75
N ASP A 105 20.79 9.40 -13.15
CA ASP A 105 21.49 8.32 -13.84
C ASP A 105 20.64 7.70 -14.94
N LEU A 106 19.32 7.53 -14.71
CA LEU A 106 18.40 7.07 -15.74
C LEU A 106 18.27 8.07 -16.89
N GLN A 107 18.27 9.38 -16.62
CA GLN A 107 18.25 10.42 -17.64
C GLN A 107 19.55 10.43 -18.43
N ALA A 108 20.71 10.38 -17.77
CA ALA A 108 22.01 10.30 -18.43
C ALA A 108 22.11 9.05 -19.33
N GLY A 109 21.50 7.93 -18.91
CA GLY A 109 21.36 6.70 -19.68
C GLY A 109 20.27 6.74 -20.79
N ARG A 110 19.53 7.85 -20.95
CA ARG A 110 18.37 7.99 -21.86
C ARG A 110 17.26 6.94 -21.61
N LEU A 111 17.11 6.53 -20.37
CA LEU A 111 16.08 5.59 -19.92
C LEU A 111 14.87 6.30 -19.30
N LEU A 112 15.02 7.55 -18.90
CA LEU A 112 13.96 8.40 -18.34
C LEU A 112 13.86 9.67 -19.18
N ASP A 113 12.62 10.15 -19.41
CA ASP A 113 12.33 11.36 -20.15
C ASP A 113 12.85 12.59 -19.39
N ASP A 114 13.48 13.52 -20.13
CA ASP A 114 14.04 14.76 -19.55
C ASP A 114 12.96 15.70 -18.96
N SER A 115 11.69 15.47 -19.27
CA SER A 115 10.57 16.21 -18.67
C SER A 115 10.28 15.84 -17.22
N VAL A 116 10.84 14.74 -16.72
CA VAL A 116 10.77 14.35 -15.32
C VAL A 116 11.87 15.10 -14.56
N ASP A 117 11.47 16.00 -13.68
CA ASP A 117 12.41 16.67 -12.77
C ASP A 117 12.83 15.71 -11.65
N ALA A 118 14.08 15.23 -11.71
CA ALA A 118 14.61 14.25 -10.77
C ALA A 118 14.65 14.78 -9.33
N ILE A 119 15.02 16.05 -9.15
CA ILE A 119 15.10 16.71 -7.84
C ILE A 119 13.69 16.90 -7.29
N ALA A 120 12.79 17.53 -8.05
CA ALA A 120 11.42 17.75 -7.61
C ALA A 120 10.69 16.42 -7.34
N THR A 121 11.05 15.33 -8.03
CA THR A 121 10.48 14.00 -7.78
C THR A 121 10.98 13.41 -6.47
N ALA A 122 12.25 13.59 -6.13
CA ALA A 122 12.81 13.16 -4.84
C ALA A 122 12.26 13.99 -3.67
N GLU A 123 12.12 15.30 -3.82
CA GLU A 123 11.50 16.21 -2.82
C GLU A 123 10.06 15.77 -2.49
N LYS A 124 9.28 15.31 -3.49
CA LYS A 124 7.91 14.78 -3.26
C LYS A 124 7.89 13.58 -2.30
N VAL A 125 8.94 12.77 -2.23
CA VAL A 125 9.01 11.64 -1.27
C VAL A 125 8.95 12.19 0.15
N VAL A 126 9.74 13.21 0.45
CA VAL A 126 9.79 13.83 1.77
C VAL A 126 8.47 14.51 2.11
N GLU A 127 7.93 15.30 1.18
CA GLU A 127 6.65 16.01 1.37
C GLU A 127 5.49 15.02 1.65
N ARG A 128 5.37 13.98 0.82
CA ARG A 128 4.31 12.97 0.98
C ARG A 128 4.49 12.12 2.23
N TYR A 129 5.75 11.80 2.58
CA TYR A 129 6.05 11.11 3.83
C TYR A 129 5.61 11.93 5.04
N ASP A 130 5.96 13.21 5.12
CA ASP A 130 5.62 14.07 6.24
C ASP A 130 4.10 14.25 6.37
N SER A 131 3.41 14.38 5.24
CA SER A 131 1.95 14.45 5.20
C SER A 131 1.31 13.16 5.76
N LEU A 132 1.72 11.99 5.25
CA LEU A 132 1.19 10.69 5.67
C LEU A 132 1.57 10.38 7.13
N TRP A 133 2.82 10.65 7.51
CA TRP A 133 3.29 10.47 8.89
C TRP A 133 2.47 11.31 9.87
N THR A 134 2.22 12.58 9.53
CA THR A 134 1.41 13.48 10.35
C THR A 134 -0.02 12.96 10.46
N GLU A 135 -0.62 12.52 9.38
CA GLU A 135 -1.98 11.97 9.40
C GLU A 135 -2.09 10.72 10.29
N LEU A 136 -1.06 9.86 10.29
CA LEU A 136 -1.05 8.63 11.08
C LEU A 136 -0.70 8.84 12.56
N THR A 137 0.06 9.89 12.89
CA THR A 137 0.64 10.03 14.24
C THR A 137 0.21 11.29 15.00
N SER A 138 -0.43 12.26 14.34
CA SER A 138 -0.86 13.49 15.00
C SER A 138 -2.11 13.31 15.85
N TRP A 139 -2.16 14.06 16.93
CA TRP A 139 -3.37 14.26 17.71
C TRP A 139 -4.28 15.25 16.99
N GLU A 140 -5.53 14.90 16.81
CA GLU A 140 -6.55 15.80 16.29
C GLU A 140 -7.64 16.00 17.34
N ALA A 141 -8.05 17.26 17.55
CA ALA A 141 -9.12 17.60 18.49
C ALA A 141 -10.44 17.71 17.73
N PHE A 142 -11.47 17.04 18.24
CA PHE A 142 -12.82 17.06 17.69
C PHE A 142 -13.82 17.51 18.77
N ASP A 143 -14.89 18.20 18.36
CA ASP A 143 -16.08 18.31 19.20
C ASP A 143 -16.76 16.94 19.31
N VAL A 144 -17.37 16.65 20.49
CA VAL A 144 -18.08 15.38 20.72
C VAL A 144 -19.19 15.14 19.70
N ASN A 145 -19.72 16.20 19.10
CA ASN A 145 -20.75 16.14 18.07
C ASN A 145 -20.19 15.82 16.66
N ASP A 146 -18.87 15.90 16.46
CA ASP A 146 -18.21 15.67 15.16
C ASP A 146 -17.76 14.21 14.95
N ARG A 147 -18.52 13.24 15.48
CA ARG A 147 -18.17 11.80 15.36
C ARG A 147 -17.97 11.33 13.92
N TRP A 148 -18.64 11.94 12.96
CA TRP A 148 -18.50 11.63 11.54
C TRP A 148 -17.09 11.96 11.00
N ARG A 149 -16.41 12.97 11.53
CA ARG A 149 -15.03 13.33 11.14
C ARG A 149 -14.05 12.24 11.60
N ILE A 150 -14.30 11.67 12.77
CA ILE A 150 -13.51 10.56 13.32
C ILE A 150 -13.64 9.33 12.42
N ALA A 151 -14.88 8.93 12.13
CA ALA A 151 -15.15 7.79 11.26
C ALA A 151 -14.49 7.97 9.87
N ARG A 152 -14.62 9.15 9.29
CA ARG A 152 -14.00 9.46 8.00
C ARG A 152 -12.47 9.44 8.03
N ARG A 153 -11.84 9.84 9.15
CA ARG A 153 -10.38 9.73 9.30
C ARG A 153 -9.94 8.27 9.38
N VAL A 154 -10.62 7.46 10.19
CA VAL A 154 -10.36 6.01 10.30
C VAL A 154 -10.53 5.34 8.93
N GLU A 155 -11.62 5.62 8.23
CA GLU A 155 -11.88 5.10 6.89
C GLU A 155 -10.74 5.45 5.91
N ARG A 156 -10.29 6.71 5.86
CA ARG A 156 -9.16 7.13 5.02
C ARG A 156 -7.87 6.37 5.34
N LEU A 157 -7.57 6.16 6.63
CA LEU A 157 -6.36 5.44 7.04
C LEU A 157 -6.44 3.95 6.70
N ASN A 158 -7.61 3.35 6.87
CA ASN A 158 -7.86 1.97 6.44
C ASN A 158 -7.77 1.86 4.91
N ASP A 159 -8.26 2.84 4.16
CA ASP A 159 -8.13 2.91 2.70
C ASP A 159 -6.68 2.96 2.22
N LEU A 160 -5.79 3.55 3.01
CA LEU A 160 -4.35 3.53 2.78
C LEU A 160 -3.68 2.22 3.22
N GLY A 161 -4.46 1.28 3.75
CA GLY A 161 -4.01 -0.04 4.18
C GLY A 161 -3.42 -0.07 5.59
N PHE A 162 -3.65 0.98 6.40
CA PHE A 162 -3.26 1.00 7.80
C PHE A 162 -4.43 0.54 8.66
N ASP A 163 -4.22 -0.51 9.44
CA ASP A 163 -5.23 -0.99 10.39
C ASP A 163 -5.29 -0.06 11.61
N VAL A 164 -6.38 0.66 11.74
CA VAL A 164 -6.65 1.54 12.88
C VAL A 164 -7.65 0.84 13.79
N ALA A 165 -7.16 -0.12 14.57
CA ALA A 165 -7.99 -0.91 15.49
C ALA A 165 -8.37 -0.15 16.76
N GLU A 166 -7.54 0.79 17.18
CA GLU A 166 -7.75 1.57 18.40
C GLU A 166 -7.49 3.06 18.14
N LEU A 167 -8.28 3.88 18.79
CA LEU A 167 -8.06 5.31 18.90
C LEU A 167 -7.67 5.63 20.33
N ASP A 168 -6.52 6.24 20.53
CA ASP A 168 -6.21 6.83 21.83
C ASP A 168 -7.11 8.05 22.03
N ILE A 169 -8.02 7.95 22.99
CA ILE A 169 -9.05 8.96 23.25
C ILE A 169 -8.70 9.69 24.54
N VAL A 170 -8.46 10.98 24.47
CA VAL A 170 -8.30 11.86 25.64
C VAL A 170 -9.42 12.90 25.60
N THR A 171 -10.31 12.83 26.60
CA THR A 171 -11.40 13.80 26.76
C THR A 171 -10.93 14.92 27.69
N ASP A 172 -11.25 16.17 27.36
CA ASP A 172 -10.98 17.29 28.26
C ASP A 172 -11.87 17.24 29.53
N ILE A 173 -11.47 18.00 30.56
CA ILE A 173 -12.16 18.05 31.86
C ILE A 173 -13.62 18.53 31.70
N GLY A 174 -13.93 19.27 30.63
CA GLY A 174 -15.26 19.77 30.32
C GLY A 174 -16.14 18.81 29.52
N GLY A 175 -15.56 17.68 29.03
CA GLY A 175 -16.28 16.66 28.26
C GLY A 175 -16.76 17.12 26.88
N ARG A 176 -16.27 18.24 26.36
CA ARG A 176 -16.69 18.83 25.09
C ARG A 176 -15.74 18.55 23.95
N THR A 177 -14.43 18.41 24.25
CA THR A 177 -13.40 18.19 23.24
C THR A 177 -12.77 16.81 23.44
N VAL A 178 -12.74 16.03 22.39
CA VAL A 178 -12.08 14.72 22.33
C VAL A 178 -10.83 14.85 21.47
N ARG A 179 -9.69 14.49 22.02
CA ARG A 179 -8.44 14.36 21.24
C ARG A 179 -8.28 12.91 20.86
N LEU A 180 -7.99 12.70 19.59
CA LEU A 180 -7.81 11.37 19.01
C LEU A 180 -6.46 11.28 18.32
N GLN A 181 -5.77 10.18 18.57
CA GLN A 181 -4.61 9.74 17.78
C GLN A 181 -4.88 8.32 17.31
N PRO A 182 -4.74 8.05 15.99
CA PRO A 182 -4.83 6.70 15.49
C PRO A 182 -3.72 5.84 16.08
N LYS A 183 -4.07 4.69 16.65
CA LYS A 183 -3.11 3.66 17.01
C LYS A 183 -3.01 2.69 15.84
N VAL A 184 -2.01 2.87 15.01
CA VAL A 184 -1.74 1.96 13.91
C VAL A 184 -1.21 0.66 14.50
N VAL A 185 -2.01 -0.41 14.39
CA VAL A 185 -1.67 -1.70 15.00
C VAL A 185 -0.80 -2.51 14.06
N ASP A 186 -1.13 -2.53 12.75
CA ASP A 186 -0.36 -3.31 11.78
C ASP A 186 -0.71 -2.88 10.34
N PRO A 187 0.26 -2.78 9.42
CA PRO A 187 -0.02 -2.56 8.01
C PRO A 187 -0.59 -3.83 7.36
N GLY A 188 -1.53 -3.67 6.41
CA GLY A 188 -2.10 -4.79 5.65
C GLY A 188 -3.47 -5.27 6.18
N HIS A 189 -4.34 -4.36 6.56
CA HIS A 189 -5.69 -4.63 7.07
C HIS A 189 -6.53 -5.50 6.11
N HIS A 190 -6.64 -5.06 4.84
CA HIS A 190 -7.48 -5.75 3.86
C HIS A 190 -6.86 -7.06 3.39
N SER A 191 -5.54 -7.09 3.14
CA SER A 191 -4.84 -8.30 2.70
C SER A 191 -4.93 -9.43 3.71
N ARG A 192 -4.80 -9.13 5.01
CA ARG A 192 -4.97 -10.14 6.07
C ARG A 192 -6.42 -10.60 6.21
N ARG A 193 -7.40 -9.69 6.14
CA ARG A 193 -8.82 -10.05 6.19
C ARG A 193 -9.19 -10.96 5.02
N LEU A 194 -8.79 -10.60 3.80
CA LEU A 194 -9.05 -11.42 2.62
C LEU A 194 -8.40 -12.81 2.72
N LEU A 195 -7.11 -12.85 3.13
CA LEU A 195 -6.37 -14.10 3.30
C LEU A 195 -7.06 -15.02 4.32
N ARG A 196 -7.53 -14.47 5.45
CA ARG A 196 -8.23 -15.24 6.48
C ARG A 196 -9.55 -15.81 5.96
N LEU A 197 -10.34 -15.03 5.22
CA LEU A 197 -11.66 -15.43 4.75
C LEU A 197 -11.62 -16.39 3.55
N THR A 198 -10.65 -16.20 2.65
CA THR A 198 -10.64 -16.85 1.34
C THR A 198 -9.40 -17.70 1.07
N GLY A 199 -8.34 -17.54 1.83
CA GLY A 199 -7.03 -18.13 1.55
C GLY A 199 -6.27 -17.45 0.40
N ILE A 200 -6.79 -16.36 -0.17
CA ILE A 200 -6.18 -15.64 -1.31
C ILE A 200 -5.16 -14.65 -0.80
N ASP A 201 -3.89 -14.81 -1.23
CA ASP A 201 -2.79 -13.87 -0.97
C ASP A 201 -2.82 -12.75 -2.02
N ALA A 202 -3.20 -11.55 -1.61
CA ALA A 202 -3.35 -10.37 -2.47
C ALA A 202 -2.64 -9.15 -1.87
N GLN A 203 -2.34 -8.16 -2.73
CA GLN A 203 -1.86 -6.85 -2.29
C GLN A 203 -3.01 -6.06 -1.64
N GLU A 204 -2.69 -5.00 -0.94
CA GLU A 204 -3.64 -4.28 -0.10
C GLU A 204 -4.82 -3.68 -0.89
N ASN A 205 -4.55 -2.98 -2.01
CA ASN A 205 -5.62 -2.41 -2.83
C ASN A 205 -6.39 -3.49 -3.60
N GLN A 206 -5.71 -4.55 -4.05
CA GLN A 206 -6.39 -5.73 -4.62
C GLN A 206 -7.35 -6.34 -3.61
N ALA A 207 -6.88 -6.58 -2.38
CA ALA A 207 -7.68 -7.14 -1.31
C ALA A 207 -8.88 -6.26 -0.95
N ARG A 208 -8.69 -4.93 -0.84
CA ARG A 208 -9.78 -3.99 -0.61
C ARG A 208 -10.87 -4.09 -1.67
N ARG A 209 -10.50 -4.11 -2.95
CA ARG A 209 -11.46 -4.22 -4.05
C ARG A 209 -12.17 -5.58 -4.06
N MET A 210 -11.46 -6.65 -3.76
CA MET A 210 -12.03 -8.00 -3.66
C MET A 210 -12.99 -8.13 -2.49
N LEU A 211 -12.68 -7.54 -1.33
CA LEU A 211 -13.60 -7.50 -0.19
C LEU A 211 -14.87 -6.70 -0.50
N ASN A 212 -14.74 -5.55 -1.18
CA ASN A 212 -15.90 -4.78 -1.61
C ASN A 212 -16.79 -5.57 -2.60
N ASP A 213 -16.19 -6.36 -3.51
CA ASP A 213 -16.96 -7.21 -4.42
C ASP A 213 -17.61 -8.40 -3.68
N LEU A 214 -16.94 -8.95 -2.66
CA LEU A 214 -17.51 -9.96 -1.76
C LEU A 214 -18.74 -9.41 -1.02
N ASP A 215 -18.65 -8.20 -0.47
CA ASP A 215 -19.76 -7.54 0.21
C ASP A 215 -20.93 -7.28 -0.77
N ALA A 216 -20.64 -6.87 -2.01
CA ALA A 216 -21.63 -6.71 -3.06
C ALA A 216 -22.29 -8.05 -3.48
N TYR A 217 -21.50 -9.14 -3.55
CA TYR A 217 -21.99 -10.49 -3.79
C TYR A 217 -22.93 -10.96 -2.68
N SER A 218 -22.54 -10.77 -1.42
CA SER A 218 -23.38 -11.07 -0.25
C SER A 218 -24.74 -10.37 -0.33
N ALA A 219 -24.72 -9.08 -0.70
CA ALA A 219 -25.95 -8.31 -0.87
C ALA A 219 -26.81 -8.80 -2.03
N ALA A 220 -26.20 -9.14 -3.18
CA ALA A 220 -26.92 -9.60 -4.38
C ALA A 220 -27.52 -11.01 -4.22
N THR A 221 -26.97 -11.83 -3.32
CA THR A 221 -27.42 -13.22 -3.07
C THR A 221 -28.23 -13.38 -1.78
N ASP A 222 -28.61 -12.27 -1.12
CA ASP A 222 -29.36 -12.25 0.15
C ASP A 222 -28.67 -13.03 1.29
N GLN A 223 -27.32 -13.07 1.30
CA GLN A 223 -26.52 -13.80 2.29
C GLN A 223 -25.97 -12.92 3.42
N GLN A 224 -26.46 -11.69 3.60
CA GLN A 224 -25.97 -10.74 4.62
C GLN A 224 -26.15 -11.21 6.07
N GLY A 225 -26.98 -12.21 6.32
CA GLY A 225 -27.20 -12.82 7.62
C GLY A 225 -26.43 -14.11 7.88
N GLU A 226 -25.69 -14.59 6.88
CA GLU A 226 -24.87 -15.80 6.97
C GLU A 226 -23.49 -15.51 7.57
N ASP A 227 -22.79 -16.58 7.94
CA ASP A 227 -21.41 -16.49 8.40
C ASP A 227 -20.49 -15.97 7.27
N GLU A 228 -19.66 -15.00 7.58
CA GLU A 228 -18.77 -14.34 6.61
C GLU A 228 -17.85 -15.34 5.88
N GLU A 229 -17.41 -16.40 6.55
CA GLU A 229 -16.55 -17.44 5.95
C GLU A 229 -17.33 -18.30 4.94
N ILE A 230 -18.61 -18.54 5.16
CA ILE A 230 -19.49 -19.28 4.23
C ILE A 230 -19.73 -18.43 2.99
N VAL A 231 -20.05 -17.16 3.16
CA VAL A 231 -20.23 -16.21 2.04
C VAL A 231 -18.96 -16.09 1.21
N ALA A 232 -17.82 -15.99 1.88
CA ALA A 232 -16.52 -15.92 1.23
C ALA A 232 -16.20 -17.18 0.41
N TYR A 233 -16.53 -18.36 0.93
CA TYR A 233 -16.39 -19.62 0.18
C TYR A 233 -17.25 -19.64 -1.09
N HIS A 234 -18.52 -19.22 -1.00
CA HIS A 234 -19.42 -19.13 -2.16
C HIS A 234 -18.87 -18.12 -3.17
N TRP A 235 -18.46 -16.94 -2.72
CA TRP A 235 -17.88 -15.92 -3.59
C TRP A 235 -16.62 -16.41 -4.32
N VAL A 236 -15.72 -17.12 -3.64
CA VAL A 236 -14.54 -17.73 -4.28
C VAL A 236 -14.95 -18.69 -5.38
N THR A 237 -15.92 -19.58 -5.09
CA THR A 237 -16.34 -20.65 -6.00
C THR A 237 -17.13 -20.13 -7.19
N ASP A 238 -18.02 -19.15 -6.96
CA ASP A 238 -19.02 -18.72 -7.94
C ASP A 238 -18.60 -17.44 -8.70
N ALA A 239 -17.71 -16.62 -8.13
CA ALA A 239 -17.25 -15.37 -8.74
C ALA A 239 -15.76 -15.39 -9.11
N TYR A 240 -14.88 -15.60 -8.13
CA TYR A 240 -13.43 -15.45 -8.34
C TYR A 240 -12.83 -16.56 -9.22
N GLU A 241 -13.00 -17.83 -8.86
CA GLU A 241 -12.41 -18.95 -9.60
C GLU A 241 -12.91 -19.05 -11.05
N PRO A 242 -14.21 -18.86 -11.36
CA PRO A 242 -14.69 -18.90 -12.74
C PRO A 242 -13.99 -17.87 -13.63
N VAL A 243 -13.74 -16.66 -13.13
CA VAL A 243 -12.99 -15.63 -13.86
C VAL A 243 -11.58 -16.12 -14.20
N LEU A 244 -10.87 -16.70 -13.24
CA LEU A 244 -9.51 -17.22 -13.48
C LEU A 244 -9.48 -18.42 -14.42
N ARG A 245 -10.52 -19.26 -14.41
CA ARG A 245 -10.60 -20.46 -15.28
C ARG A 245 -10.72 -20.08 -16.76
N VAL A 246 -11.38 -18.97 -17.10
CA VAL A 246 -11.57 -18.53 -18.50
C VAL A 246 -10.36 -17.80 -19.07
N VAL A 247 -9.36 -17.46 -18.26
CA VAL A 247 -8.13 -16.81 -18.73
C VAL A 247 -7.41 -17.73 -19.73
N PRO A 248 -7.12 -17.25 -20.95
CA PRO A 248 -6.40 -18.02 -21.97
C PRO A 248 -5.04 -18.49 -21.45
N LYS A 249 -4.63 -19.71 -21.86
CA LYS A 249 -3.38 -20.32 -21.35
C LYS A 249 -2.14 -19.47 -21.61
N GLU A 250 -2.09 -18.78 -22.74
CA GLU A 250 -1.02 -17.88 -23.17
C GLU A 250 -0.92 -16.59 -22.33
N LEU A 251 -1.95 -16.24 -21.57
CA LEU A 251 -1.98 -15.09 -20.67
C LEU A 251 -1.77 -15.49 -19.22
N ARG A 252 -1.89 -16.78 -18.89
CA ARG A 252 -1.66 -17.28 -17.53
C ARG A 252 -0.19 -17.06 -17.15
N GLY A 253 0.05 -16.61 -15.93
CA GLY A 253 1.38 -16.34 -15.43
C GLY A 253 2.00 -14.99 -15.83
N LYS A 254 1.24 -14.10 -16.50
CA LYS A 254 1.66 -12.70 -16.74
C LYS A 254 1.32 -11.77 -15.57
N LEU A 255 0.23 -12.05 -14.88
CA LEU A 255 -0.26 -11.32 -13.70
C LEU A 255 -0.65 -12.31 -12.61
N THR A 256 -0.76 -11.83 -11.37
CA THR A 256 -1.35 -12.61 -10.27
C THR A 256 -2.86 -12.80 -10.48
N GLY A 257 -3.45 -13.83 -9.88
CA GLY A 257 -4.91 -14.02 -9.91
C GLY A 257 -5.69 -12.80 -9.40
N PRO A 258 -5.33 -12.23 -8.24
CA PRO A 258 -5.96 -11.00 -7.75
C PRO A 258 -5.88 -9.80 -8.69
N GLU A 259 -4.76 -9.61 -9.40
CA GLU A 259 -4.64 -8.52 -10.38
C GLU A 259 -5.52 -8.77 -11.61
N ILE A 260 -5.58 -10.01 -12.10
CA ILE A 260 -6.49 -10.38 -13.20
C ILE A 260 -7.95 -10.12 -12.80
N TYR A 261 -8.32 -10.51 -11.58
CA TYR A 261 -9.66 -10.28 -11.08
C TYR A 261 -10.00 -8.79 -10.96
N HIS A 262 -9.04 -7.99 -10.47
CA HIS A 262 -9.17 -6.53 -10.44
C HIS A 262 -9.44 -5.93 -11.82
N GLU A 263 -8.67 -6.31 -12.85
CA GLU A 263 -8.87 -5.82 -14.23
C GLU A 263 -10.29 -6.15 -14.76
N VAL A 264 -10.84 -7.32 -14.38
CA VAL A 264 -12.22 -7.68 -14.72
C VAL A 264 -13.24 -6.82 -13.99
N LEU A 265 -13.04 -6.54 -12.69
CA LEU A 265 -13.91 -5.65 -11.92
C LEU A 265 -13.91 -4.23 -12.50
N GLU A 266 -12.75 -3.71 -12.86
CA GLU A 266 -12.60 -2.39 -13.47
C GLU A 266 -13.32 -2.33 -14.82
N HIS A 267 -13.17 -3.36 -15.66
CA HIS A 267 -13.87 -3.44 -16.94
C HIS A 267 -15.39 -3.52 -16.77
N ARG A 268 -15.90 -4.31 -15.82
CA ARG A 268 -17.33 -4.38 -15.48
C ARG A 268 -17.89 -3.00 -15.10
N TRP A 269 -17.13 -2.25 -14.30
CA TRP A 269 -17.52 -0.89 -13.90
C TRP A 269 -17.66 0.03 -15.13
N TYR A 270 -16.69 0.04 -16.03
CA TYR A 270 -16.78 0.82 -17.27
C TYR A 270 -17.98 0.45 -18.15
N LEU A 271 -18.33 -0.85 -18.22
CA LEU A 271 -19.50 -1.29 -18.97
C LEU A 271 -20.83 -0.87 -18.31
N SER A 272 -20.87 -0.68 -17.01
CA SER A 272 -22.08 -0.25 -16.28
C SER A 272 -22.35 1.25 -16.39
N GLU A 273 -21.37 2.05 -16.80
CA GLU A 273 -21.49 3.49 -17.01
C GLU A 273 -21.89 3.89 -18.45
N GLN A 274 -21.91 2.93 -19.37
CA GLN A 274 -22.36 3.13 -20.76
C GLN A 274 -23.83 2.83 -20.93
#